data_3e4c7f2ecad18282c804f4488f2c2cfb
#
_entry.id   3e4c7f2ecad18282c804f4488f2c2cfb
#
_cell.length_a   1.000
_cell.length_b   1.000
_cell.length_c   1.000
_cell.angle_alpha   90.00
_cell.angle_beta   90.00
_cell.angle_gamma   90.00
#
_symmetry.space_group_name_H-M   'P 1'
#
loop_
_entity.id
_entity.type
_entity.pdbx_description
1 polymer ?
#
loop_
_entity_poly.entity_id
_entity_poly.type
_entity_poly.pdbx_seq_one_letter_code
_entity_poly.pdbx_strand_id
1 'polypeptide(L)'
;MPLVFVHGVGNRIDGRHAQLTRARDDLFRRHLLSPHVRADGRQIAVHNPYWGGIASSLAWGGASIPERGYTDMEHLGAEDHEDVLAGLGAAFVPSGTQLPPVLATARLGLGEAVDLLWAATALEHPEDSEELAEMSRVAVAYAAANPHPEWLESVHTDAEFIARLHQELELSRAADHQPSDSGRGSAEGTQWESLGDQLGWWDSMRAAGQKLGQAVVNRTVGAGAEEFRSRAGKQAALFLGDIFAYLRQNTAPAGLRTAGDGSASADGGSASGWGDIAEGVANAIMAAQAEAEPGDPLVIVAHSMGGNIVYDVLSGLLSPADVQVTLLVTVGSQVGLFEELKLFSSSRGDLPGPAALKVPRPKTVQRWLNVVDYSDPLAFVAEPVFDGVEDLLYRTGRLQAHSAYFLQPRFHSLLAARAGQIA
;
A
#
# COMPACT_ATOMS: atom_id res chain seq x y z
N MET A 1 10.55 17.00 -1.82
CA MET A 1 9.20 16.49 -2.16
C MET A 1 8.69 15.66 -1.01
N PRO A 2 7.88 16.19 -0.07
CA PRO A 2 7.26 15.41 0.99
C PRO A 2 6.18 14.48 0.42
N LEU A 3 6.01 13.31 1.07
CA LEU A 3 4.97 12.36 0.77
C LEU A 3 4.10 12.12 2.00
N VAL A 4 2.78 12.15 1.82
CA VAL A 4 1.83 11.75 2.87
C VAL A 4 1.18 10.44 2.46
N PHE A 5 1.26 9.42 3.33
CA PHE A 5 0.56 8.16 3.12
C PHE A 5 -0.58 8.01 4.12
N VAL A 6 -1.81 7.90 3.62
CA VAL A 6 -3.01 7.73 4.45
C VAL A 6 -3.53 6.30 4.30
N HIS A 7 -3.46 5.55 5.41
CA HIS A 7 -3.85 4.14 5.44
C HIS A 7 -5.38 3.94 5.38
N GLY A 8 -5.80 2.72 5.03
CA GLY A 8 -7.20 2.29 5.04
C GLY A 8 -7.70 1.85 6.41
N VAL A 9 -8.86 1.21 6.41
CA VAL A 9 -9.52 0.63 7.59
C VAL A 9 -8.76 -0.56 8.18
N GLY A 10 -9.10 -0.94 9.41
CA GLY A 10 -8.55 -2.12 10.07
C GLY A 10 -7.11 -1.97 10.53
N ASN A 11 -6.46 -0.85 10.24
CA ASN A 11 -5.09 -0.59 10.65
C ASN A 11 -5.06 -0.31 12.16
N ARG A 12 -4.43 -1.20 12.92
CA ARG A 12 -4.19 -1.04 14.36
C ARG A 12 -2.70 -1.15 14.63
N ILE A 13 -2.18 -0.34 15.57
CA ILE A 13 -0.77 -0.40 15.93
C ILE A 13 -0.52 -1.69 16.70
N ASP A 14 0.21 -2.59 16.08
CA ASP A 14 0.79 -3.78 16.67
C ASP A 14 2.30 -3.83 16.43
N GLY A 15 2.96 -4.88 16.89
CA GLY A 15 4.41 -5.03 16.73
C GLY A 15 4.88 -5.07 15.27
N ARG A 16 4.03 -5.41 14.33
CA ARG A 16 4.33 -5.49 12.89
C ARG A 16 4.01 -4.22 12.13
N HIS A 17 3.05 -3.43 12.61
CA HIS A 17 2.64 -2.20 11.94
C HIS A 17 3.83 -1.29 11.60
N ALA A 18 4.72 -1.08 12.55
CA ALA A 18 5.91 -0.24 12.36
C ALA A 18 6.88 -0.84 11.31
N GLN A 19 7.00 -2.16 11.25
CA GLN A 19 7.88 -2.85 10.32
C GLN A 19 7.34 -2.79 8.88
N LEU A 20 6.05 -3.09 8.69
CA LEU A 20 5.39 -3.01 7.37
C LEU A 20 5.33 -1.58 6.86
N THR A 21 5.12 -0.60 7.75
CA THR A 21 5.21 0.82 7.43
C THR A 21 6.60 1.17 6.91
N ARG A 22 7.66 0.69 7.58
CA ARG A 22 9.04 0.92 7.15
C ARG A 22 9.32 0.30 5.79
N ALA A 23 8.98 -0.98 5.59
CA ALA A 23 9.18 -1.67 4.31
C ALA A 23 8.50 -0.96 3.14
N ARG A 24 7.27 -0.50 3.31
CA ARG A 24 6.56 0.32 2.32
C ARG A 24 7.26 1.66 2.08
N ASP A 25 7.64 2.36 3.13
CA ASP A 25 8.26 3.69 3.02
C ASP A 25 9.63 3.63 2.34
N ASP A 26 10.40 2.55 2.54
CA ASP A 26 11.67 2.31 1.85
C ASP A 26 11.45 2.09 0.34
N LEU A 27 10.40 1.37 -0.05
CA LEU A 27 10.02 1.25 -1.46
C LEU A 27 9.59 2.62 -2.04
N PHE A 28 8.82 3.44 -1.32
CA PHE A 28 8.50 4.80 -1.78
C PHE A 28 9.77 5.64 -1.95
N ARG A 29 10.68 5.62 -0.98
CA ARG A 29 11.95 6.35 -1.07
C ARG A 29 12.76 5.89 -2.27
N ARG A 30 12.85 4.59 -2.50
CA ARG A 30 13.66 4.03 -3.57
C ARG A 30 13.11 4.30 -4.96
N HIS A 31 11.82 4.20 -5.17
CA HIS A 31 11.22 4.31 -6.50
C HIS A 31 10.69 5.71 -6.81
N LEU A 32 9.96 6.33 -5.90
CA LEU A 32 9.25 7.56 -6.14
C LEU A 32 10.04 8.79 -5.71
N LEU A 33 10.74 8.72 -4.56
CA LEU A 33 11.42 9.86 -3.96
C LEU A 33 12.93 9.92 -4.30
N SER A 34 13.51 8.85 -4.82
CA SER A 34 14.96 8.75 -5.12
C SER A 34 15.51 9.87 -6.02
N PRO A 35 14.78 10.38 -7.04
CA PRO A 35 15.26 11.50 -7.86
C PRO A 35 15.31 12.83 -7.10
N HIS A 36 14.69 12.91 -5.93
CA HIS A 36 14.45 14.13 -5.17
C HIS A 36 15.08 14.06 -3.77
N VAL A 37 16.40 13.91 -3.72
CA VAL A 37 17.14 14.04 -2.47
C VAL A 37 17.22 15.54 -2.10
N ARG A 38 16.95 15.87 -0.82
CA ARG A 38 17.07 17.25 -0.32
C ARG A 38 18.50 17.77 -0.48
N ALA A 39 18.63 19.07 -0.68
CA ALA A 39 19.93 19.73 -0.82
C ALA A 39 20.86 19.54 0.40
N ASP A 40 20.27 19.28 1.58
CA ASP A 40 20.99 19.00 2.83
C ASP A 40 21.39 17.51 3.01
N GLY A 41 21.12 16.67 2.01
CA GLY A 41 21.40 15.23 2.05
C GLY A 41 20.47 14.41 2.92
N ARG A 42 19.41 15.03 3.51
CA ARG A 42 18.43 14.31 4.32
C ARG A 42 17.45 13.53 3.44
N GLN A 43 17.08 12.35 3.91
CA GLN A 43 15.99 11.59 3.30
C GLN A 43 14.69 12.39 3.35
N ILE A 44 13.91 12.27 2.30
CA ILE A 44 12.60 12.89 2.22
C ILE A 44 11.66 12.20 3.21
N ALA A 45 10.92 13.01 3.98
CA ALA A 45 9.98 12.49 4.96
C ALA A 45 8.76 11.83 4.30
N VAL A 46 8.35 10.68 4.82
CA VAL A 46 7.05 10.07 4.57
C VAL A 46 6.20 10.26 5.83
N HIS A 47 5.16 11.07 5.69
CA HIS A 47 4.22 11.35 6.78
C HIS A 47 3.13 10.29 6.79
N ASN A 48 2.96 9.62 7.92
CA ASN A 48 2.01 8.52 8.11
C ASN A 48 0.98 8.89 9.19
N PRO A 49 -0.04 9.74 8.91
CA PRO A 49 -1.08 10.02 9.88
C PRO A 49 -1.82 8.74 10.26
N TYR A 50 -1.79 8.43 11.56
CA TYR A 50 -2.45 7.25 12.09
C TYR A 50 -3.81 7.61 12.68
N TRP A 51 -4.88 7.09 12.09
CA TRP A 51 -6.25 7.34 12.53
C TRP A 51 -6.95 6.08 13.10
N GLY A 52 -6.33 4.89 12.99
CA GLY A 52 -6.91 3.63 13.44
C GLY A 52 -7.26 3.60 14.94
N GLY A 53 -6.55 4.35 15.78
CA GLY A 53 -6.81 4.41 17.22
C GLY A 53 -8.08 5.18 17.61
N ILE A 54 -8.55 6.06 16.75
CA ILE A 54 -9.79 6.86 16.92
C ILE A 54 -10.93 6.42 16.01
N ALA A 55 -10.73 5.30 15.30
CA ALA A 55 -11.73 4.63 14.47
C ALA A 55 -12.71 3.81 15.33
N SER A 56 -13.33 2.80 14.76
CA SER A 56 -14.26 1.94 15.49
C SER A 56 -13.56 1.07 16.54
N SER A 57 -14.22 0.90 17.68
CA SER A 57 -13.91 -0.14 18.66
C SER A 57 -15.16 -1.01 18.88
N LEU A 58 -14.95 -2.31 19.05
CA LEU A 58 -16.04 -3.25 19.33
C LEU A 58 -16.25 -3.32 20.85
N ALA A 59 -17.28 -2.66 21.37
CA ALA A 59 -17.53 -2.48 22.79
C ALA A 59 -17.58 -3.80 23.59
N TRP A 60 -18.00 -4.89 22.95
CA TRP A 60 -18.01 -6.24 23.53
C TRP A 60 -16.98 -7.17 22.88
N GLY A 61 -15.84 -6.62 22.41
CA GLY A 61 -14.76 -7.42 21.83
C GLY A 61 -15.13 -8.21 20.57
N GLY A 62 -16.27 -7.92 19.94
CA GLY A 62 -16.76 -8.65 18.78
C GLY A 62 -17.73 -9.80 19.09
N ALA A 63 -18.33 -9.84 20.27
CA ALA A 63 -19.26 -10.90 20.68
C ALA A 63 -20.46 -11.12 19.73
N SER A 64 -20.77 -10.15 18.87
CA SER A 64 -21.80 -10.29 17.82
C SER A 64 -21.29 -10.97 16.54
N ILE A 65 -19.99 -11.21 16.44
CA ILE A 65 -19.41 -11.92 15.29
C ILE A 65 -19.62 -13.42 15.52
N PRO A 66 -20.23 -14.15 14.58
CA PRO A 66 -20.48 -15.58 14.75
C PRO A 66 -19.17 -16.35 14.85
N GLU A 67 -18.82 -16.81 16.04
CA GLU A 67 -17.71 -17.74 16.28
C GLU A 67 -18.29 -19.13 16.61
N ARG A 68 -17.80 -20.18 15.95
CA ARG A 68 -18.06 -21.55 16.35
C ARG A 68 -16.84 -22.08 17.09
N GLY A 69 -17.06 -22.39 18.38
CA GLY A 69 -16.11 -23.12 19.21
C GLY A 69 -15.41 -22.22 20.25
N TYR A 70 -15.91 -22.32 21.48
CA TYR A 70 -15.27 -21.81 22.69
C TYR A 70 -13.99 -22.62 22.97
N THR A 71 -12.85 -22.21 22.42
CA THR A 71 -11.54 -22.54 23.01
C THR A 71 -10.49 -21.55 22.49
N ASP A 72 -9.84 -20.88 23.43
CA ASP A 72 -8.67 -20.00 23.35
C ASP A 72 -8.84 -18.60 22.79
N MET A 73 -9.16 -17.67 23.71
CA MET A 73 -9.18 -16.22 23.53
C MET A 73 -7.78 -15.56 23.50
N GLU A 74 -6.70 -16.30 23.48
CA GLU A 74 -5.33 -15.72 23.57
C GLU A 74 -4.71 -15.29 22.23
N HIS A 75 -5.35 -15.56 21.09
CA HIS A 75 -4.77 -15.29 19.76
C HIS A 75 -5.54 -14.23 18.93
N LEU A 76 -6.27 -13.33 19.56
CA LEU A 76 -7.14 -12.34 18.88
C LEU A 76 -6.42 -11.04 18.46
N GLY A 77 -5.14 -11.04 18.19
CA GLY A 77 -4.39 -9.84 17.82
C GLY A 77 -3.43 -9.97 16.65
N ALA A 78 -3.09 -11.19 16.24
CA ALA A 78 -2.20 -11.42 15.11
C ALA A 78 -3.00 -11.99 13.95
N GLU A 79 -3.05 -11.29 12.81
CA GLU A 79 -3.27 -12.00 11.54
C GLU A 79 -2.22 -13.10 11.51
N ASP A 80 -2.66 -14.35 11.42
CA ASP A 80 -1.73 -15.47 11.40
C ASP A 80 -0.88 -15.31 10.14
N HIS A 81 0.42 -15.16 10.33
CA HIS A 81 1.38 -14.83 9.28
C HIS A 81 1.37 -15.87 8.15
N GLU A 82 1.11 -17.13 8.52
CA GLU A 82 0.92 -18.23 7.57
C GLU A 82 -0.28 -18.00 6.66
N ASP A 83 -1.36 -17.36 7.13
CA ASP A 83 -2.55 -17.12 6.31
C ASP A 83 -2.34 -15.97 5.32
N VAL A 84 -1.57 -14.95 5.69
CA VAL A 84 -1.19 -13.87 4.77
C VAL A 84 -0.29 -14.42 3.67
N LEU A 85 0.71 -15.24 4.03
CA LEU A 85 1.59 -15.89 3.06
C LEU A 85 0.85 -16.90 2.19
N ALA A 86 -0.04 -17.71 2.78
CA ALA A 86 -0.88 -18.64 2.03
C ALA A 86 -1.81 -17.90 1.07
N GLY A 87 -2.34 -16.74 1.49
CA GLY A 87 -3.13 -15.86 0.64
C GLY A 87 -2.35 -15.33 -0.54
N LEU A 88 -1.14 -14.81 -0.31
CA LEU A 88 -0.23 -14.35 -1.36
C LEU A 88 0.11 -15.49 -2.34
N GLY A 89 0.51 -16.66 -1.84
CA GLY A 89 0.85 -17.79 -2.69
C GLY A 89 -0.34 -18.33 -3.48
N ALA A 90 -1.52 -18.47 -2.87
CA ALA A 90 -2.73 -18.95 -3.53
C ALA A 90 -3.25 -17.99 -4.61
N ALA A 91 -2.92 -16.71 -4.52
CA ALA A 91 -3.30 -15.69 -5.49
C ALA A 91 -2.65 -15.89 -6.85
N PHE A 92 -1.41 -16.36 -6.86
CA PHE A 92 -0.59 -16.47 -8.06
C PHE A 92 -0.55 -17.89 -8.64
N VAL A 93 -0.95 -18.91 -7.88
CA VAL A 93 -0.87 -20.31 -8.34
C VAL A 93 -2.15 -20.73 -9.05
N PRO A 94 -2.09 -21.11 -10.34
CA PRO A 94 -3.24 -21.65 -11.04
C PRO A 94 -3.76 -22.92 -10.35
N SER A 95 -5.09 -23.02 -10.18
CA SER A 95 -5.72 -24.21 -9.62
C SER A 95 -5.33 -25.47 -10.38
N GLY A 96 -4.83 -26.49 -9.65
CA GLY A 96 -4.47 -27.77 -10.23
C GLY A 96 -3.02 -27.91 -10.73
N THR A 97 -2.17 -26.88 -10.56
CA THR A 97 -0.74 -27.02 -10.85
C THR A 97 -0.02 -27.82 -9.75
N GLN A 98 0.93 -28.67 -10.14
CA GLN A 98 1.83 -29.36 -9.21
C GLN A 98 3.17 -28.60 -9.01
N LEU A 99 3.33 -27.44 -9.66
CA LEU A 99 4.53 -26.63 -9.53
C LEU A 99 4.54 -25.90 -8.17
N PRO A 100 5.74 -25.70 -7.60
CA PRO A 100 5.92 -24.84 -6.44
C PRO A 100 5.39 -23.41 -6.70
N PRO A 101 4.87 -22.70 -5.68
CA PRO A 101 4.12 -21.45 -5.87
C PRO A 101 4.88 -20.35 -6.60
N VAL A 102 6.15 -20.10 -6.23
CA VAL A 102 6.96 -19.05 -6.86
C VAL A 102 7.25 -19.38 -8.31
N LEU A 103 7.62 -20.63 -8.57
CA LEU A 103 7.88 -21.10 -9.93
C LEU A 103 6.61 -21.10 -10.78
N ALA A 104 5.46 -21.48 -10.22
CA ALA A 104 4.17 -21.41 -10.91
C ALA A 104 3.84 -19.97 -11.31
N THR A 105 4.09 -19.02 -10.42
CA THR A 105 3.91 -17.58 -10.70
C THR A 105 4.89 -17.09 -11.76
N ALA A 106 6.17 -17.51 -11.69
CA ALA A 106 7.18 -17.13 -12.66
C ALA A 106 6.86 -17.62 -14.08
N ARG A 107 6.14 -18.75 -14.21
CA ARG A 107 5.66 -19.27 -15.49
C ARG A 107 4.54 -18.40 -16.10
N LEU A 108 3.82 -17.63 -15.26
CA LEU A 108 2.86 -16.64 -15.75
C LEU A 108 3.55 -15.35 -16.17
N GLY A 109 4.60 -14.96 -15.44
CA GLY A 109 5.42 -13.82 -15.74
C GLY A 109 6.46 -13.56 -14.64
N LEU A 110 7.70 -13.24 -15.05
CA LEU A 110 8.78 -13.02 -14.08
C LEU A 110 8.48 -11.86 -13.13
N GLY A 111 7.81 -10.81 -13.62
CA GLY A 111 7.45 -9.66 -12.79
C GLY A 111 6.50 -10.00 -11.66
N GLU A 112 5.54 -10.89 -11.90
CA GLU A 112 4.62 -11.39 -10.89
C GLU A 112 5.35 -12.20 -9.81
N ALA A 113 6.33 -13.01 -10.20
CA ALA A 113 7.15 -13.77 -9.25
C ALA A 113 8.06 -12.86 -8.42
N VAL A 114 8.61 -11.81 -8.99
CA VAL A 114 9.35 -10.76 -8.26
C VAL A 114 8.45 -10.11 -7.22
N ASP A 115 7.27 -9.65 -7.60
CA ASP A 115 6.32 -9.03 -6.66
C ASP A 115 5.94 -9.99 -5.51
N LEU A 116 5.70 -11.26 -5.83
CA LEU A 116 5.36 -12.27 -4.83
C LEU A 116 6.51 -12.51 -3.83
N LEU A 117 7.74 -12.67 -4.33
CA LEU A 117 8.92 -12.88 -3.48
C LEU A 117 9.21 -11.68 -2.60
N TRP A 118 9.16 -10.46 -3.15
CA TRP A 118 9.38 -9.24 -2.38
C TRP A 118 8.34 -9.07 -1.28
N ALA A 119 7.06 -9.24 -1.61
CA ALA A 119 5.99 -9.16 -0.62
C ALA A 119 6.14 -10.22 0.48
N ALA A 120 6.44 -11.47 0.13
CA ALA A 120 6.66 -12.55 1.10
C ALA A 120 7.87 -12.27 2.00
N THR A 121 8.99 -11.80 1.42
CA THR A 121 10.20 -11.49 2.19
C THR A 121 9.99 -10.30 3.12
N ALA A 122 9.34 -9.23 2.65
CA ALA A 122 9.03 -8.06 3.49
C ALA A 122 8.09 -8.39 4.65
N LEU A 123 7.21 -9.38 4.47
CA LEU A 123 6.34 -9.88 5.54
C LEU A 123 7.09 -10.75 6.55
N GLU A 124 7.99 -11.62 6.11
CA GLU A 124 8.73 -12.54 6.97
C GLU A 124 9.95 -11.90 7.63
N HIS A 125 10.64 -11.04 6.90
CA HIS A 125 11.92 -10.42 7.25
C HIS A 125 11.87 -8.91 7.05
N PRO A 126 11.01 -8.20 7.80
CA PRO A 126 10.87 -6.75 7.66
C PRO A 126 12.13 -5.97 8.05
N GLU A 127 13.06 -6.60 8.74
CA GLU A 127 14.40 -6.05 9.04
C GLU A 127 15.24 -5.81 7.78
N ASP A 128 15.03 -6.58 6.72
CA ASP A 128 15.78 -6.49 5.45
C ASP A 128 15.15 -5.51 4.44
N SER A 129 14.23 -4.64 4.90
CA SER A 129 13.42 -3.78 4.02
C SER A 129 14.24 -2.79 3.19
N GLU A 130 15.36 -2.29 3.73
CA GLU A 130 16.22 -1.34 3.04
C GLU A 130 16.96 -2.01 1.87
N GLU A 131 17.53 -3.19 2.10
CA GLU A 131 18.23 -3.98 1.09
C GLU A 131 17.26 -4.47 0.00
N LEU A 132 16.08 -4.93 0.41
CA LEU A 132 15.02 -5.30 -0.52
C LEU A 132 14.59 -4.12 -1.40
N ALA A 133 14.44 -2.93 -0.82
CA ALA A 133 14.09 -1.73 -1.57
C ALA A 133 15.21 -1.36 -2.55
N GLU A 134 16.48 -1.47 -2.13
CA GLU A 134 17.65 -1.20 -2.99
C GLU A 134 17.66 -2.09 -4.23
N MET A 135 17.47 -3.41 -4.05
CA MET A 135 17.49 -4.38 -5.14
C MET A 135 16.22 -4.38 -5.99
N SER A 136 15.13 -3.82 -5.48
CA SER A 136 13.83 -3.87 -6.16
C SER A 136 13.84 -3.22 -7.55
N ARG A 137 14.62 -2.13 -7.74
CA ARG A 137 14.72 -1.45 -9.04
C ARG A 137 15.39 -2.33 -10.09
N VAL A 138 16.49 -3.00 -9.71
CA VAL A 138 17.21 -3.93 -10.59
C VAL A 138 16.30 -5.09 -10.97
N ALA A 139 15.59 -5.66 -9.98
CA ALA A 139 14.68 -6.78 -10.19
C ALA A 139 13.51 -6.41 -11.12
N VAL A 140 12.90 -5.26 -10.92
CA VAL A 140 11.79 -4.77 -11.78
C VAL A 140 12.30 -4.51 -13.20
N ALA A 141 13.45 -3.85 -13.37
CA ALA A 141 14.02 -3.57 -14.68
C ALA A 141 14.38 -4.86 -15.42
N TYR A 142 15.03 -5.82 -14.73
CA TYR A 142 15.34 -7.13 -15.31
C TYR A 142 14.08 -7.89 -15.72
N ALA A 143 13.07 -7.96 -14.85
CA ALA A 143 11.82 -8.66 -15.15
C ALA A 143 11.04 -8.01 -16.31
N ALA A 144 11.08 -6.69 -16.43
CA ALA A 144 10.46 -5.97 -17.54
C ALA A 144 11.16 -6.26 -18.88
N ALA A 145 12.50 -6.39 -18.88
CA ALA A 145 13.28 -6.74 -20.05
C ALA A 145 13.15 -8.24 -20.42
N ASN A 146 12.89 -9.11 -19.44
CA ASN A 146 12.87 -10.55 -19.56
C ASN A 146 11.59 -11.14 -18.94
N PRO A 147 10.40 -10.91 -19.51
CA PRO A 147 9.13 -11.35 -18.90
C PRO A 147 9.01 -12.89 -18.83
N HIS A 148 9.63 -13.60 -19.77
CA HIS A 148 9.70 -15.07 -19.84
C HIS A 148 11.11 -15.51 -20.24
N PRO A 149 12.09 -15.47 -19.31
CA PRO A 149 13.48 -15.78 -19.66
C PRO A 149 13.66 -17.28 -19.96
N GLU A 150 14.49 -17.61 -20.93
CA GLU A 150 14.72 -18.99 -21.38
C GLU A 150 15.20 -19.93 -20.26
N TRP A 151 15.99 -19.41 -19.31
CA TRP A 151 16.49 -20.19 -18.18
C TRP A 151 15.38 -20.74 -17.27
N LEU A 152 14.17 -20.12 -17.31
CA LEU A 152 13.03 -20.55 -16.52
C LEU A 152 12.55 -21.96 -16.87
N GLU A 153 12.81 -22.44 -18.08
CA GLU A 153 12.46 -23.79 -18.51
C GLU A 153 13.31 -24.87 -17.84
N SER A 154 14.54 -24.51 -17.43
CA SER A 154 15.50 -25.42 -16.79
C SER A 154 15.35 -25.50 -15.27
N VAL A 155 14.43 -24.73 -14.68
CA VAL A 155 14.21 -24.60 -13.23
C VAL A 155 12.98 -25.42 -12.82
N HIS A 156 13.09 -26.19 -11.74
CA HIS A 156 12.04 -27.13 -11.30
C HIS A 156 11.56 -26.91 -9.87
N THR A 157 12.29 -26.10 -9.08
CA THR A 157 11.95 -25.80 -7.68
C THR A 157 12.02 -24.29 -7.40
N ASP A 158 11.31 -23.82 -6.36
CA ASP A 158 11.38 -22.42 -5.92
C ASP A 158 12.81 -22.04 -5.50
N ALA A 159 13.55 -22.98 -4.86
CA ALA A 159 14.92 -22.73 -4.45
C ALA A 159 15.87 -22.53 -5.65
N GLU A 160 15.73 -23.35 -6.70
CA GLU A 160 16.48 -23.19 -7.95
C GLU A 160 16.11 -21.88 -8.65
N PHE A 161 14.82 -21.53 -8.66
CA PHE A 161 14.33 -20.27 -9.22
C PHE A 161 14.97 -19.07 -8.51
N ILE A 162 14.92 -19.03 -7.18
CA ILE A 162 15.47 -17.92 -6.39
C ILE A 162 17.00 -17.82 -6.60
N ALA A 163 17.71 -18.95 -6.62
CA ALA A 163 19.15 -18.97 -6.87
C ALA A 163 19.49 -18.46 -8.27
N ARG A 164 18.72 -18.84 -9.28
CA ARG A 164 18.93 -18.37 -10.66
C ARG A 164 18.59 -16.90 -10.81
N LEU A 165 17.48 -16.46 -10.25
CA LEU A 165 17.09 -15.04 -10.25
C LEU A 165 18.19 -14.18 -9.61
N HIS A 166 18.74 -14.60 -8.46
CA HIS A 166 19.87 -13.93 -7.83
C HIS A 166 21.04 -13.75 -8.80
N GLN A 167 21.48 -14.85 -9.43
CA GLN A 167 22.58 -14.81 -10.40
C GLN A 167 22.33 -13.83 -11.55
N GLU A 168 21.12 -13.81 -12.09
CA GLU A 168 20.74 -12.92 -13.19
C GLU A 168 20.72 -11.45 -12.76
N LEU A 169 20.23 -11.17 -11.54
CA LEU A 169 20.21 -9.80 -11.02
C LEU A 169 21.61 -9.27 -10.72
N GLU A 170 22.53 -10.12 -10.21
CA GLU A 170 23.93 -9.73 -10.01
C GLU A 170 24.64 -9.45 -11.34
N LEU A 171 24.38 -10.27 -12.37
CA LEU A 171 24.92 -10.03 -13.72
C LEU A 171 24.39 -8.74 -14.33
N SER A 172 23.11 -8.47 -14.16
CA SER A 172 22.45 -7.25 -14.65
C SER A 172 23.03 -6.01 -13.96
N ARG A 173 23.20 -6.06 -12.64
CA ARG A 173 23.81 -5.00 -11.85
C ARG A 173 25.27 -4.73 -12.26
N ALA A 174 26.04 -5.77 -12.50
CA ALA A 174 27.45 -5.63 -12.96
C ALA A 174 27.55 -4.99 -14.36
N ALA A 175 26.59 -5.29 -15.24
CA ALA A 175 26.54 -4.71 -16.59
C ALA A 175 26.25 -3.19 -16.56
N ASP A 176 25.38 -2.74 -15.66
CA ASP A 176 25.03 -1.33 -15.50
C ASP A 176 26.19 -0.47 -14.93
N HIS A 177 27.18 -1.12 -14.27
CA HIS A 177 28.34 -0.46 -13.65
C HIS A 177 29.60 -0.46 -14.53
N GLN A 178 29.56 -0.93 -15.78
CA GLN A 178 30.69 -0.78 -16.67
C GLN A 178 30.86 0.71 -17.07
N PRO A 179 32.00 1.36 -16.75
CA PRO A 179 32.23 2.74 -17.15
C PRO A 179 32.28 2.79 -18.68
N SER A 180 31.38 3.56 -19.26
CA SER A 180 31.50 4.01 -20.65
C SER A 180 32.83 4.73 -20.77
N ASP A 181 33.71 4.24 -21.64
CA ASP A 181 35.09 4.73 -21.92
C ASP A 181 35.03 6.14 -22.56
N SER A 182 34.71 7.15 -21.77
CA SER A 182 34.86 8.56 -22.15
C SER A 182 34.83 9.48 -20.94
N GLY A 183 36.02 9.83 -20.38
CA GLY A 183 36.14 10.99 -19.52
C GLY A 183 36.87 10.75 -18.20
N ARG A 184 38.18 11.02 -18.19
CA ARG A 184 38.97 11.26 -16.97
C ARG A 184 38.29 12.28 -16.07
N GLY A 185 37.88 11.88 -14.86
CA GLY A 185 37.43 12.75 -13.78
C GLY A 185 37.46 12.02 -12.48
N SER A 186 38.47 12.29 -11.64
CA SER A 186 38.65 12.10 -10.20
C SER A 186 37.86 10.97 -9.52
N ALA A 187 38.60 9.93 -9.17
CA ALA A 187 38.24 8.90 -8.22
C ALA A 187 37.99 9.53 -6.82
N GLU A 188 36.75 9.71 -6.44
CA GLU A 188 36.33 9.56 -5.05
C GLU A 188 35.78 8.15 -4.93
N GLY A 189 36.60 7.28 -4.34
CA GLY A 189 36.26 5.91 -4.04
C GLY A 189 35.10 5.87 -3.06
N THR A 190 33.90 5.65 -3.55
CA THR A 190 32.78 5.18 -2.74
C THR A 190 33.11 3.78 -2.34
N GLN A 191 33.21 3.59 -1.05
CA GLN A 191 33.59 2.44 -0.27
C GLN A 191 32.58 1.28 -0.48
N TRP A 192 32.79 0.49 -1.56
CA TRP A 192 31.98 -0.69 -1.91
C TRP A 192 32.62 -2.01 -1.41
N GLU A 193 33.53 -1.92 -0.42
CA GLU A 193 34.31 -3.07 0.06
C GLU A 193 33.65 -3.85 1.22
N SER A 194 32.40 -3.60 1.61
CA SER A 194 31.73 -4.44 2.62
C SER A 194 30.59 -5.31 2.06
N LEU A 195 30.79 -5.91 0.90
CA LEU A 195 29.81 -6.83 0.28
C LEU A 195 29.76 -8.22 0.91
N GLY A 196 30.51 -8.45 2.00
CA GLY A 196 30.44 -9.69 2.76
C GLY A 196 29.15 -9.89 3.57
N ASP A 197 28.45 -8.80 3.95
CA ASP A 197 27.20 -8.85 4.71
C ASP A 197 25.94 -8.88 3.82
N GLN A 198 26.06 -8.73 2.52
CA GLN A 198 24.92 -8.73 1.58
C GLN A 198 24.33 -10.13 1.29
N LEU A 199 24.87 -11.18 1.88
CA LEU A 199 24.33 -12.55 1.72
C LEU A 199 23.05 -12.77 2.56
N GLY A 200 22.80 -11.96 3.59
CA GLY A 200 21.71 -12.16 4.56
C GLY A 200 20.32 -12.10 3.92
N TRP A 201 20.00 -11.06 3.17
CA TRP A 201 18.66 -10.85 2.62
C TRP A 201 18.27 -11.89 1.53
N TRP A 202 19.24 -12.46 0.78
CA TRP A 202 18.96 -13.57 -0.12
C TRP A 202 18.60 -14.86 0.62
N ASP A 203 19.19 -15.07 1.78
CA ASP A 203 18.81 -16.18 2.66
C ASP A 203 17.42 -15.97 3.23
N SER A 204 17.07 -14.72 3.60
CA SER A 204 15.72 -14.33 4.00
C SER A 204 14.72 -14.55 2.87
N MET A 205 15.03 -14.16 1.64
CA MET A 205 14.19 -14.40 0.47
C MET A 205 13.99 -15.89 0.18
N ARG A 206 15.04 -16.69 0.34
CA ARG A 206 14.96 -18.15 0.21
C ARG A 206 14.09 -18.76 1.29
N ALA A 207 14.25 -18.31 2.54
CA ALA A 207 13.43 -18.75 3.66
C ALA A 207 11.95 -18.36 3.47
N ALA A 208 11.67 -17.14 3.06
CA ALA A 208 10.32 -16.66 2.76
C ALA A 208 9.67 -17.46 1.63
N GLY A 209 10.40 -17.75 0.55
CA GLY A 209 9.91 -18.60 -0.54
C GLY A 209 9.57 -20.03 -0.10
N GLN A 210 10.37 -20.62 0.80
CA GLN A 210 10.09 -21.95 1.38
C GLN A 210 8.83 -21.92 2.26
N LYS A 211 8.70 -20.91 3.13
CA LYS A 211 7.50 -20.73 3.97
C LYS A 211 6.25 -20.52 3.14
N LEU A 212 6.34 -19.71 2.08
CA LEU A 212 5.26 -19.50 1.14
C LEU A 212 4.80 -20.83 0.52
N GLY A 213 5.74 -21.68 0.12
CA GLY A 213 5.45 -23.02 -0.41
C GLY A 213 4.72 -23.90 0.60
N GLN A 214 5.18 -23.91 1.86
CA GLN A 214 4.55 -24.67 2.95
C GLN A 214 3.14 -24.14 3.28
N ALA A 215 2.97 -22.82 3.38
CA ALA A 215 1.69 -22.20 3.68
C ALA A 215 0.62 -22.52 2.61
N VAL A 216 0.99 -22.51 1.34
CA VAL A 216 0.07 -22.89 0.23
C VAL A 216 -0.34 -24.37 0.32
N VAL A 217 0.62 -25.26 0.60
CA VAL A 217 0.32 -26.70 0.75
C VAL A 217 -0.60 -26.94 1.95
N ASN A 218 -0.30 -26.33 3.10
CA ASN A 218 -1.10 -26.48 4.32
C ASN A 218 -2.55 -26.03 4.13
N ARG A 219 -2.76 -24.94 3.39
CA ARG A 219 -4.11 -24.41 3.11
C ARG A 219 -4.93 -25.31 2.19
N THR A 220 -4.30 -25.98 1.23
CA THR A 220 -5.01 -26.91 0.33
C THR A 220 -5.46 -28.18 1.06
N VAL A 221 -4.84 -28.51 2.19
CA VAL A 221 -5.09 -29.76 2.94
C VAL A 221 -6.00 -29.53 4.16
N GLY A 222 -6.06 -28.33 4.75
CA GLY A 222 -6.62 -28.13 6.10
C GLY A 222 -7.66 -27.03 6.31
N ALA A 223 -7.83 -26.07 5.43
CA ALA A 223 -8.71 -24.94 5.72
C ALA A 223 -10.16 -25.20 5.30
N GLY A 224 -11.00 -25.57 6.26
CA GLY A 224 -12.44 -25.60 6.09
C GLY A 224 -13.02 -24.19 5.89
N ALA A 225 -14.10 -24.09 5.09
CA ALA A 225 -14.85 -22.85 4.81
C ALA A 225 -15.32 -22.10 6.08
N GLU A 226 -15.30 -22.74 7.25
CA GLU A 226 -15.75 -22.20 8.54
C GLU A 226 -14.73 -21.24 9.17
N GLU A 227 -13.44 -21.52 9.07
CA GLU A 227 -12.38 -20.69 9.61
C GLU A 227 -12.22 -19.40 8.81
N PHE A 228 -12.33 -19.48 7.48
CA PHE A 228 -12.39 -18.34 6.59
C PHE A 228 -13.55 -17.39 6.93
N ARG A 229 -14.72 -17.93 7.29
CA ARG A 229 -15.93 -17.15 7.61
C ARG A 229 -15.79 -16.35 8.91
N SER A 230 -15.16 -16.91 9.95
CA SER A 230 -14.97 -16.21 11.24
C SER A 230 -14.00 -15.03 11.08
N ARG A 231 -12.88 -15.25 10.40
CA ARG A 231 -11.88 -14.19 10.12
C ARG A 231 -12.42 -13.10 9.20
N ALA A 232 -13.09 -13.47 8.11
CA ALA A 232 -13.74 -12.55 7.21
C ALA A 232 -14.82 -11.71 7.94
N GLY A 233 -15.54 -12.29 8.89
CA GLY A 233 -16.55 -11.60 9.68
C GLY A 233 -15.97 -10.48 10.56
N LYS A 234 -14.84 -10.70 11.22
CA LYS A 234 -14.17 -9.70 12.06
C LYS A 234 -13.59 -8.56 11.20
N GLN A 235 -12.92 -8.90 10.11
CA GLN A 235 -12.39 -7.90 9.18
C GLN A 235 -13.51 -7.07 8.55
N ALA A 236 -14.61 -7.70 8.15
CA ALA A 236 -15.77 -6.99 7.63
C ALA A 236 -16.41 -6.08 8.70
N ALA A 237 -16.50 -6.54 9.95
CA ALA A 237 -17.04 -5.74 11.05
C ALA A 237 -16.17 -4.52 11.36
N LEU A 238 -14.84 -4.66 11.36
CA LEU A 238 -13.92 -3.54 11.53
C LEU A 238 -13.95 -2.60 10.31
N PHE A 239 -13.99 -3.15 9.11
CA PHE A 239 -14.12 -2.36 7.88
C PHE A 239 -15.36 -1.48 7.89
N LEU A 240 -16.53 -2.09 8.12
CA LEU A 240 -17.79 -1.34 8.20
C LEU A 240 -17.82 -0.41 9.40
N GLY A 241 -17.28 -0.85 10.54
CA GLY A 241 -17.20 -0.05 11.76
C GLY A 241 -16.39 1.22 11.56
N ASP A 242 -15.23 1.13 10.92
CA ASP A 242 -14.36 2.28 10.65
C ASP A 242 -15.02 3.27 9.67
N ILE A 243 -15.72 2.76 8.63
CA ILE A 243 -16.51 3.61 7.72
C ILE A 243 -17.60 4.35 8.50
N PHE A 244 -18.40 3.63 9.31
CA PHE A 244 -19.46 4.25 10.09
C PHE A 244 -18.93 5.22 11.15
N ALA A 245 -17.78 4.93 11.77
CA ALA A 245 -17.14 5.84 12.71
C ALA A 245 -16.77 7.16 12.02
N TYR A 246 -16.15 7.08 10.83
CA TYR A 246 -15.81 8.26 10.04
C TYR A 246 -17.05 9.06 9.63
N LEU A 247 -18.05 8.40 9.04
CA LEU A 247 -19.27 9.06 8.59
C LEU A 247 -20.00 9.72 9.76
N ARG A 248 -20.10 9.05 10.92
CA ARG A 248 -20.71 9.59 12.12
C ARG A 248 -20.00 10.85 12.63
N GLN A 249 -18.67 10.85 12.59
CA GLN A 249 -17.87 12.01 13.01
C GLN A 249 -18.11 13.22 12.11
N ASN A 250 -18.33 13.03 10.81
CA ASN A 250 -18.49 14.11 9.85
C ASN A 250 -19.94 14.56 9.63
N THR A 251 -20.95 13.72 9.95
CA THR A 251 -22.37 14.05 9.76
C THR A 251 -23.08 14.52 11.03
N ALA A 252 -22.50 14.31 12.22
CA ALA A 252 -23.14 14.73 13.47
C ALA A 252 -23.08 16.25 13.64
N PRO A 253 -24.21 16.92 14.02
CA PRO A 253 -24.20 18.31 14.41
C PRO A 253 -23.15 18.57 15.51
N ALA A 254 -22.46 19.69 15.44
CA ALA A 254 -21.36 20.04 16.34
C ALA A 254 -21.67 19.90 17.86
N GLY A 255 -22.94 19.92 18.25
CA GLY A 255 -23.41 19.73 19.63
C GLY A 255 -23.68 18.28 20.06
N LEU A 256 -23.65 17.30 19.13
CA LEU A 256 -23.96 15.88 19.42
C LEU A 256 -22.72 14.96 19.38
N ARG A 257 -21.54 15.53 19.21
CA ARG A 257 -20.25 14.79 19.12
C ARG A 257 -19.69 14.44 20.48
N THR A 258 -20.54 14.08 21.44
CA THR A 258 -20.12 13.73 22.78
C THR A 258 -20.13 12.23 22.99
N ALA A 259 -18.97 11.77 23.48
CA ALA A 259 -18.84 10.66 24.41
C ALA A 259 -19.33 9.28 23.94
N GLY A 260 -18.58 8.70 23.07
CA GLY A 260 -18.39 7.25 23.15
C GLY A 260 -17.04 7.02 23.78
N ASP A 261 -17.06 6.84 25.07
CA ASP A 261 -15.95 6.41 25.90
C ASP A 261 -15.29 7.49 26.80
N GLY A 262 -15.31 7.22 28.09
CA GLY A 262 -14.99 8.04 29.25
C GLY A 262 -13.61 8.65 29.39
N SER A 263 -13.06 9.26 28.36
CA SER A 263 -11.94 10.19 28.46
C SER A 263 -12.31 11.53 27.82
N ALA A 264 -13.20 12.26 28.48
CA ALA A 264 -13.41 13.67 28.19
C ALA A 264 -12.12 14.43 28.57
N SER A 265 -11.25 14.70 27.59
CA SER A 265 -10.37 15.87 27.68
C SER A 265 -11.28 17.10 27.55
N ALA A 266 -11.46 17.80 28.64
CA ALA A 266 -12.19 19.03 28.74
C ALA A 266 -11.39 20.19 28.13
N ASP A 267 -11.10 20.13 26.83
CA ASP A 267 -10.56 21.28 26.10
C ASP A 267 -10.89 21.15 24.62
N GLY A 268 -11.74 22.04 24.13
CA GLY A 268 -11.81 22.46 22.74
C GLY A 268 -12.37 21.43 21.76
N GLY A 269 -13.68 21.22 21.76
CA GLY A 269 -14.35 20.69 20.57
C GLY A 269 -13.97 21.55 19.38
N SER A 270 -13.47 20.93 18.29
CA SER A 270 -13.00 21.63 17.10
C SER A 270 -14.05 22.63 16.59
N ALA A 271 -13.62 23.85 16.38
CA ALA A 271 -14.46 24.92 15.80
C ALA A 271 -14.80 24.66 14.33
N SER A 272 -14.14 23.71 13.66
CA SER A 272 -14.25 23.46 12.22
C SER A 272 -15.52 22.70 11.80
N GLY A 273 -16.16 22.01 12.73
CA GLY A 273 -17.29 21.13 12.41
C GLY A 273 -16.91 19.79 11.77
N TRP A 274 -15.62 19.45 11.64
CA TRP A 274 -15.09 18.18 11.14
C TRP A 274 -14.74 17.21 12.29
N GLY A 275 -14.67 15.92 11.97
CA GLY A 275 -14.29 14.90 12.95
C GLY A 275 -12.78 14.77 13.12
N ASP A 276 -12.37 14.20 14.24
CA ASP A 276 -10.95 14.05 14.62
C ASP A 276 -10.11 13.31 13.56
N ILE A 277 -10.71 12.35 12.85
CA ILE A 277 -10.03 11.62 11.76
C ILE A 277 -9.69 12.57 10.61
N ALA A 278 -10.67 13.35 10.13
CA ALA A 278 -10.47 14.29 9.04
C ALA A 278 -9.47 15.39 9.41
N GLU A 279 -9.57 15.92 10.62
CA GLU A 279 -8.65 16.95 11.13
C GLU A 279 -7.24 16.43 11.31
N GLY A 280 -7.07 15.21 11.83
CA GLY A 280 -5.76 14.58 11.94
C GLY A 280 -5.07 14.40 10.58
N VAL A 281 -5.82 13.99 9.56
CA VAL A 281 -5.30 13.88 8.19
C VAL A 281 -5.00 15.25 7.59
N ALA A 282 -5.88 16.24 7.77
CA ALA A 282 -5.66 17.62 7.31
C ALA A 282 -4.39 18.23 7.92
N ASN A 283 -4.20 18.06 9.23
CA ASN A 283 -3.02 18.55 9.95
C ASN A 283 -1.72 17.90 9.42
N ALA A 284 -1.74 16.59 9.14
CA ALA A 284 -0.59 15.91 8.56
C ALA A 284 -0.26 16.40 7.14
N ILE A 285 -1.27 16.67 6.32
CA ILE A 285 -1.10 17.24 4.97
C ILE A 285 -0.52 18.64 5.07
N MET A 286 -1.03 19.49 5.95
CA MET A 286 -0.51 20.85 6.17
C MET A 286 0.92 20.84 6.70
N ALA A 287 1.26 19.92 7.62
CA ALA A 287 2.62 19.76 8.12
C ALA A 287 3.59 19.36 7.01
N ALA A 288 3.20 18.40 6.16
CA ALA A 288 3.99 18.01 5.00
C ALA A 288 4.20 19.17 4.00
N GLN A 289 3.15 19.98 3.75
CA GLN A 289 3.27 21.18 2.90
C GLN A 289 4.23 22.21 3.53
N ALA A 290 4.20 22.40 4.84
CA ALA A 290 5.06 23.34 5.55
C ALA A 290 6.54 22.90 5.55
N GLU A 291 6.82 21.60 5.47
CA GLU A 291 8.18 21.06 5.35
C GLU A 291 8.71 21.07 3.92
N ALA A 292 7.86 21.30 2.92
CA ALA A 292 8.25 21.38 1.51
C ALA A 292 9.10 22.63 1.26
N GLU A 293 10.17 22.49 0.48
CA GLU A 293 10.89 23.64 -0.05
C GLU A 293 10.07 24.33 -1.15
N PRO A 294 10.26 25.62 -1.38
CA PRO A 294 9.55 26.33 -2.45
C PRO A 294 9.74 25.64 -3.81
N GLY A 295 8.64 25.20 -4.42
CA GLY A 295 8.65 24.48 -5.69
C GLY A 295 8.69 22.95 -5.54
N ASP A 296 8.84 22.43 -4.32
CA ASP A 296 8.74 20.98 -4.09
C ASP A 296 7.31 20.46 -4.33
N PRO A 297 7.15 19.38 -5.11
CA PRO A 297 5.84 18.77 -5.26
C PRO A 297 5.41 18.07 -3.97
N LEU A 298 4.15 18.26 -3.56
CA LEU A 298 3.50 17.48 -2.52
C LEU A 298 2.78 16.29 -3.15
N VAL A 299 3.13 15.08 -2.69
CA VAL A 299 2.48 13.83 -3.13
C VAL A 299 1.69 13.23 -1.98
N ILE A 300 0.44 12.85 -2.26
CA ILE A 300 -0.39 12.10 -1.32
C ILE A 300 -0.73 10.75 -1.93
N VAL A 301 -0.45 9.68 -1.20
CA VAL A 301 -0.89 8.33 -1.53
C VAL A 301 -1.88 7.86 -0.47
N ALA A 302 -3.07 7.48 -0.88
CA ALA A 302 -4.15 7.15 0.04
C ALA A 302 -4.77 5.80 -0.31
N HIS A 303 -4.78 4.87 0.65
CA HIS A 303 -5.24 3.50 0.47
C HIS A 303 -6.66 3.31 0.99
N SER A 304 -7.49 2.61 0.20
CA SER A 304 -8.81 2.18 0.65
C SER A 304 -9.65 3.35 1.20
N MET A 305 -10.19 3.23 2.40
CA MET A 305 -10.92 4.30 3.09
C MET A 305 -10.09 5.58 3.28
N GLY A 306 -8.76 5.47 3.37
CA GLY A 306 -7.87 6.64 3.38
C GLY A 306 -8.06 7.54 2.17
N GLY A 307 -8.37 6.98 0.99
CA GLY A 307 -8.69 7.74 -0.20
C GLY A 307 -9.98 8.56 -0.06
N ASN A 308 -11.02 7.98 0.56
CA ASN A 308 -12.26 8.69 0.84
C ASN A 308 -12.05 9.84 1.82
N ILE A 309 -11.26 9.61 2.89
CA ILE A 309 -10.91 10.63 3.89
C ILE A 309 -10.14 11.78 3.23
N VAL A 310 -9.10 11.46 2.44
CA VAL A 310 -8.28 12.47 1.75
C VAL A 310 -9.10 13.27 0.76
N TYR A 311 -9.97 12.62 -0.02
CA TYR A 311 -10.86 13.34 -0.95
C TYR A 311 -11.76 14.34 -0.20
N ASP A 312 -12.39 13.90 0.87
CA ASP A 312 -13.32 14.74 1.66
C ASP A 312 -12.56 15.91 2.32
N VAL A 313 -11.37 15.68 2.84
CA VAL A 313 -10.47 16.72 3.39
C VAL A 313 -10.07 17.75 2.32
N LEU A 314 -9.64 17.30 1.14
CA LEU A 314 -9.16 18.16 0.06
C LEU A 314 -10.27 18.90 -0.69
N SER A 315 -11.51 18.39 -0.64
CA SER A 315 -12.66 19.00 -1.31
C SER A 315 -13.49 19.88 -0.39
N GLY A 316 -13.46 19.65 0.93
CA GLY A 316 -14.35 20.29 1.89
C GLY A 316 -13.65 21.02 3.05
N LEU A 317 -12.56 20.49 3.59
CA LEU A 317 -11.89 21.07 4.77
C LEU A 317 -10.75 22.02 4.40
N LEU A 318 -9.89 21.61 3.46
CA LEU A 318 -8.75 22.43 3.03
C LEU A 318 -9.09 23.23 1.75
N SER A 319 -8.61 24.47 1.70
CA SER A 319 -8.74 25.33 0.53
C SER A 319 -7.45 25.34 -0.31
N PRO A 320 -7.50 25.81 -1.59
CA PRO A 320 -6.30 26.00 -2.40
C PRO A 320 -5.28 27.01 -1.83
N ALA A 321 -5.69 27.83 -0.86
CA ALA A 321 -4.78 28.72 -0.14
C ALA A 321 -4.00 27.98 0.97
N ASP A 322 -4.56 26.89 1.50
CA ASP A 322 -3.97 26.10 2.57
C ASP A 322 -2.97 25.07 2.02
N VAL A 323 -3.31 24.44 0.87
CA VAL A 323 -2.52 23.35 0.31
C VAL A 323 -2.66 23.27 -1.22
N GLN A 324 -1.55 22.86 -1.86
CA GLN A 324 -1.51 22.51 -3.28
C GLN A 324 -0.86 21.12 -3.43
N VAL A 325 -1.69 20.11 -3.68
CA VAL A 325 -1.24 18.74 -3.90
C VAL A 325 -0.89 18.57 -5.37
N THR A 326 0.38 18.32 -5.66
CA THR A 326 0.84 18.10 -7.03
C THR A 326 0.30 16.79 -7.59
N LEU A 327 0.32 15.73 -6.78
CA LEU A 327 -0.19 14.42 -7.18
C LEU A 327 -0.95 13.76 -6.01
N LEU A 328 -2.23 13.49 -6.24
CA LEU A 328 -3.02 12.58 -5.42
C LEU A 328 -3.05 11.20 -6.08
N VAL A 329 -2.77 10.16 -5.33
CA VAL A 329 -2.91 8.76 -5.74
C VAL A 329 -3.85 8.06 -4.77
N THR A 330 -5.04 7.69 -5.23
CA THR A 330 -5.93 6.79 -4.50
C THR A 330 -5.70 5.36 -4.96
N VAL A 331 -5.61 4.41 -4.03
CA VAL A 331 -5.23 3.02 -4.31
C VAL A 331 -6.24 2.08 -3.66
N GLY A 332 -6.88 1.23 -4.43
CA GLY A 332 -7.90 0.31 -3.92
C GLY A 332 -9.02 1.05 -3.18
N SER A 333 -9.37 2.26 -3.60
CA SER A 333 -10.26 3.17 -2.87
C SER A 333 -11.70 3.12 -3.38
N GLN A 334 -12.63 3.58 -2.55
CA GLN A 334 -14.06 3.60 -2.82
C GLN A 334 -14.57 5.00 -3.19
N VAL A 335 -13.69 5.91 -3.61
CA VAL A 335 -14.05 7.33 -3.85
C VAL A 335 -15.17 7.49 -4.88
N GLY A 336 -15.17 6.71 -5.96
CA GLY A 336 -16.24 6.70 -6.95
C GLY A 336 -17.57 6.27 -6.33
N LEU A 337 -17.59 5.16 -5.60
CA LEU A 337 -18.79 4.66 -4.92
C LEU A 337 -19.32 5.63 -3.86
N PHE A 338 -18.44 6.25 -3.08
CA PHE A 338 -18.85 7.22 -2.05
C PHE A 338 -19.52 8.44 -2.67
N GLU A 339 -19.04 8.94 -3.81
CA GLU A 339 -19.69 10.05 -4.50
C GLU A 339 -21.03 9.62 -5.14
N GLU A 340 -21.13 8.43 -5.72
CA GLU A 340 -22.40 7.90 -6.22
C GLU A 340 -23.46 7.81 -5.10
N LEU A 341 -23.03 7.43 -3.89
CA LEU A 341 -23.89 7.38 -2.71
C LEU A 341 -24.06 8.71 -2.00
N LYS A 342 -23.40 9.79 -2.47
CA LYS A 342 -23.43 11.14 -1.87
C LYS A 342 -23.04 11.15 -0.40
N LEU A 343 -21.97 10.44 -0.05
CA LEU A 343 -21.47 10.28 1.31
C LEU A 343 -20.43 11.32 1.72
N PHE A 344 -19.88 12.09 0.77
CA PHE A 344 -18.94 13.16 1.09
C PHE A 344 -19.66 14.41 1.56
N SER A 345 -19.02 15.18 2.44
CA SER A 345 -19.53 16.48 2.90
C SER A 345 -19.61 17.50 1.76
N SER A 346 -18.76 17.35 0.74
CA SER A 346 -18.73 18.18 -0.47
C SER A 346 -19.62 17.67 -1.60
N SER A 347 -20.29 16.52 -1.45
CA SER A 347 -21.16 15.96 -2.48
C SER A 347 -22.30 16.88 -2.85
N ARG A 348 -22.49 17.11 -4.13
CA ARG A 348 -23.56 17.96 -4.68
C ARG A 348 -24.75 17.11 -5.08
N GLY A 349 -25.92 17.42 -4.51
CA GLY A 349 -27.17 16.72 -4.80
C GLY A 349 -27.74 17.00 -6.21
N ASP A 350 -27.25 18.03 -6.91
CA ASP A 350 -27.65 18.38 -8.28
C ASP A 350 -26.84 17.62 -9.36
N LEU A 351 -25.78 16.92 -8.97
CA LEU A 351 -24.98 16.08 -9.89
C LEU A 351 -25.37 14.59 -9.75
N PRO A 352 -25.37 13.81 -10.87
CA PRO A 352 -24.91 14.18 -12.22
C PRO A 352 -25.86 15.05 -13.03
N GLY A 353 -27.11 15.24 -12.58
CA GLY A 353 -28.16 15.97 -13.30
C GLY A 353 -28.49 15.36 -14.69
N PRO A 354 -29.43 15.99 -15.44
CA PRO A 354 -29.85 15.45 -16.75
C PRO A 354 -28.75 15.41 -17.81
N ALA A 355 -27.70 16.23 -17.65
CA ALA A 355 -26.57 16.29 -18.57
C ALA A 355 -25.46 15.28 -18.24
N ALA A 356 -25.65 14.41 -17.24
CA ALA A 356 -24.67 13.43 -16.77
C ALA A 356 -23.28 14.04 -16.51
N LEU A 357 -23.24 15.20 -15.85
CA LEU A 357 -22.01 15.92 -15.57
C LEU A 357 -21.20 15.20 -14.50
N LYS A 358 -19.88 15.13 -14.69
CA LYS A 358 -18.94 14.62 -13.70
C LYS A 358 -18.69 15.64 -12.60
N VAL A 359 -18.28 15.17 -11.44
CA VAL A 359 -17.85 16.00 -10.31
C VAL A 359 -16.46 16.58 -10.63
N PRO A 360 -16.25 17.88 -10.55
CA PRO A 360 -14.92 18.46 -10.76
C PRO A 360 -13.91 17.95 -9.72
N ARG A 361 -12.69 17.66 -10.15
CA ARG A 361 -11.58 17.36 -9.25
C ARG A 361 -11.41 18.51 -8.23
N PRO A 362 -11.03 18.19 -6.96
CA PRO A 362 -10.75 19.22 -5.97
C PRO A 362 -9.72 20.24 -6.47
N LYS A 363 -9.98 21.53 -6.27
CA LYS A 363 -9.07 22.61 -6.71
C LYS A 363 -7.71 22.60 -6.00
N THR A 364 -7.64 21.92 -4.87
CA THR A 364 -6.41 21.65 -4.09
C THR A 364 -5.49 20.64 -4.77
N VAL A 365 -5.97 19.90 -5.79
CA VAL A 365 -5.25 18.80 -6.44
C VAL A 365 -4.94 19.16 -7.89
N GLN A 366 -3.68 19.09 -8.30
CA GLN A 366 -3.28 19.37 -9.68
C GLN A 366 -3.47 18.14 -10.58
N ARG A 367 -3.11 16.95 -10.08
CA ARG A 367 -3.28 15.69 -10.80
C ARG A 367 -3.77 14.60 -9.84
N TRP A 368 -4.66 13.74 -10.32
CA TRP A 368 -5.21 12.63 -9.55
C TRP A 368 -5.16 11.33 -10.35
N LEU A 369 -4.44 10.34 -9.81
CA LEU A 369 -4.43 8.96 -10.28
C LEU A 369 -5.25 8.10 -9.33
N ASN A 370 -6.07 7.22 -9.86
CA ASN A 370 -6.81 6.23 -9.09
C ASN A 370 -6.37 4.82 -9.52
N VAL A 371 -5.68 4.11 -8.63
CA VAL A 371 -5.18 2.76 -8.93
C VAL A 371 -6.21 1.73 -8.54
N VAL A 372 -6.58 0.89 -9.50
CA VAL A 372 -7.64 -0.11 -9.37
C VAL A 372 -7.11 -1.48 -9.76
N ASP A 373 -7.35 -2.49 -8.92
CA ASP A 373 -7.25 -3.91 -9.31
C ASP A 373 -8.66 -4.48 -9.43
N TYR A 374 -9.03 -5.01 -10.59
CA TYR A 374 -10.35 -5.65 -10.77
C TYR A 374 -10.54 -6.93 -9.95
N SER A 375 -9.46 -7.48 -9.40
CA SER A 375 -9.53 -8.61 -8.46
C SER A 375 -9.79 -8.16 -7.02
N ASP A 376 -9.69 -6.84 -6.75
CA ASP A 376 -9.97 -6.24 -5.46
C ASP A 376 -11.45 -5.81 -5.37
N PRO A 377 -12.29 -6.51 -4.58
CA PRO A 377 -13.71 -6.19 -4.49
C PRO A 377 -14.01 -4.86 -3.81
N LEU A 378 -12.99 -4.21 -3.22
CA LEU A 378 -13.09 -2.93 -2.55
C LEU A 378 -12.51 -1.76 -3.37
N ALA A 379 -11.96 -2.03 -4.55
CA ALA A 379 -11.43 -1.02 -5.46
C ALA A 379 -12.50 -0.59 -6.46
N PHE A 380 -12.74 0.71 -6.54
CA PHE A 380 -13.72 1.29 -7.46
C PHE A 380 -13.06 2.28 -8.42
N VAL A 381 -13.53 2.30 -9.67
CA VAL A 381 -13.13 3.29 -10.65
C VAL A 381 -13.64 4.69 -10.26
N ALA A 382 -12.87 5.71 -10.58
CA ALA A 382 -13.19 7.09 -10.26
C ALA A 382 -13.42 7.95 -11.52
N GLU A 383 -12.74 7.63 -12.62
CA GLU A 383 -12.83 8.37 -13.87
C GLU A 383 -14.26 8.56 -14.40
N PRO A 384 -15.19 7.58 -14.34
CA PRO A 384 -16.57 7.80 -14.78
C PRO A 384 -17.33 8.85 -13.97
N VAL A 385 -16.97 9.05 -12.70
CA VAL A 385 -17.64 9.92 -11.73
C VAL A 385 -17.00 11.30 -11.65
N PHE A 386 -15.67 11.35 -11.69
CA PHE A 386 -14.90 12.59 -11.49
C PHE A 386 -14.25 13.07 -12.78
N ASP A 387 -14.23 14.39 -12.98
CA ASP A 387 -13.49 15.01 -14.07
C ASP A 387 -12.01 15.20 -13.70
N GLY A 388 -11.12 14.94 -14.65
CA GLY A 388 -9.67 15.09 -14.47
C GLY A 388 -9.02 14.05 -13.54
N VAL A 389 -9.62 12.87 -13.42
CA VAL A 389 -9.04 11.69 -12.78
C VAL A 389 -8.62 10.69 -13.86
N GLU A 390 -7.52 9.98 -13.64
CA GLU A 390 -7.04 8.90 -14.48
C GLU A 390 -7.10 7.59 -13.70
N ASP A 391 -7.92 6.62 -14.14
CA ASP A 391 -7.92 5.27 -13.59
C ASP A 391 -6.74 4.47 -14.14
N LEU A 392 -5.93 3.91 -13.25
CA LEU A 392 -4.75 3.12 -13.57
C LEU A 392 -4.96 1.67 -13.13
N LEU A 393 -4.98 0.75 -14.08
CA LEU A 393 -5.13 -0.67 -13.80
C LEU A 393 -3.82 -1.25 -13.28
N TYR A 394 -3.89 -1.95 -12.15
CA TYR A 394 -2.79 -2.70 -11.59
C TYR A 394 -3.27 -4.07 -11.12
N ARG A 395 -2.47 -5.11 -11.30
CA ARG A 395 -2.81 -6.48 -10.87
C ARG A 395 -1.91 -6.87 -9.70
N THR A 396 -2.52 -7.00 -8.52
CA THR A 396 -1.82 -7.40 -7.29
C THR A 396 -1.83 -8.92 -7.05
N GLY A 397 -2.75 -9.65 -7.68
CA GLY A 397 -3.04 -11.05 -7.41
C GLY A 397 -4.43 -11.25 -6.79
N ARG A 398 -4.96 -12.49 -6.81
CA ARG A 398 -6.42 -12.72 -6.68
C ARG A 398 -7.01 -12.68 -5.27
N LEU A 399 -6.32 -13.03 -4.18
CA LEU A 399 -6.97 -13.26 -2.89
C LEU A 399 -6.73 -12.20 -1.82
N GLN A 400 -5.66 -11.42 -1.92
CA GLN A 400 -5.36 -10.31 -1.02
C GLN A 400 -5.03 -9.03 -1.79
N ALA A 401 -5.70 -8.84 -2.92
CA ALA A 401 -5.50 -7.70 -3.81
C ALA A 401 -5.52 -6.38 -3.02
N HIS A 402 -6.46 -6.25 -2.07
CA HIS A 402 -6.69 -5.00 -1.34
C HIS A 402 -5.52 -4.52 -0.48
N SER A 403 -4.71 -5.41 0.09
CA SER A 403 -3.57 -5.04 0.96
C SER A 403 -2.20 -5.21 0.30
N ALA A 404 -2.13 -5.88 -0.86
CA ALA A 404 -0.88 -6.31 -1.47
C ALA A 404 -0.12 -5.22 -2.23
N TYR A 405 -0.76 -4.11 -2.61
CA TYR A 405 -0.17 -3.08 -3.48
C TYR A 405 1.22 -2.59 -3.02
N PHE A 406 1.34 -2.27 -1.73
CA PHE A 406 2.47 -1.48 -1.22
C PHE A 406 3.73 -2.27 -0.89
N LEU A 407 3.67 -3.60 -0.90
CA LEU A 407 4.84 -4.47 -0.74
C LEU A 407 5.37 -4.99 -2.08
N GLN A 408 4.76 -4.57 -3.19
CA GLN A 408 5.11 -4.99 -4.55
C GLN A 408 5.97 -3.93 -5.25
N PRO A 409 7.23 -4.25 -5.59
CA PRO A 409 8.14 -3.29 -6.24
C PRO A 409 7.61 -2.72 -7.56
N ARG A 410 6.91 -3.53 -8.37
CA ARG A 410 6.33 -3.08 -9.64
C ARG A 410 5.28 -1.99 -9.47
N PHE A 411 4.49 -2.03 -8.37
CA PHE A 411 3.55 -0.96 -8.04
C PHE A 411 4.28 0.38 -7.90
N HIS A 412 5.36 0.40 -7.11
CA HIS A 412 6.15 1.62 -6.89
C HIS A 412 6.84 2.10 -8.16
N SER A 413 7.36 1.18 -8.98
CA SER A 413 7.96 1.51 -10.26
C SER A 413 6.95 2.11 -11.25
N LEU A 414 5.75 1.53 -11.34
CA LEU A 414 4.65 2.05 -12.16
C LEU A 414 4.23 3.44 -11.70
N LEU A 415 4.06 3.62 -10.39
CA LEU A 415 3.72 4.91 -9.81
C LEU A 415 4.79 5.97 -10.10
N ALA A 416 6.07 5.63 -9.96
CA ALA A 416 7.18 6.50 -10.28
C ALA A 416 7.21 6.90 -11.76
N ALA A 417 6.99 5.95 -12.68
CA ALA A 417 6.91 6.22 -14.10
C ALA A 417 5.75 7.18 -14.45
N ARG A 418 4.61 7.04 -13.77
CA ARG A 418 3.46 7.94 -13.95
C ARG A 418 3.66 9.30 -13.28
N ALA A 419 4.32 9.35 -12.12
CA ALA A 419 4.69 10.58 -11.45
C ALA A 419 5.76 11.38 -12.25
N GLY A 420 6.77 10.71 -12.80
CA GLY A 420 7.84 11.33 -13.59
C GLY A 420 7.37 11.98 -14.92
N GLN A 421 6.15 11.69 -15.37
CA GLN A 421 5.52 12.40 -16.50
C GLN A 421 4.97 13.78 -16.09
N ILE A 422 5.23 14.21 -14.83
CA ILE A 422 4.74 15.46 -14.22
C ILE A 422 5.86 16.53 -14.17
N ALA A 423 7.13 16.14 -14.29
CA ALA A 423 8.30 17.03 -14.22
C ALA A 423 8.57 17.76 -15.55
#